data_a0c61cfae8b1071a17b6aa6c10f1b1cd
#
_entry.id   a0c61cfae8b1071a17b6aa6c10f1b1cd
#
_cell.length_a   1.000
_cell.length_b   1.000
_cell.length_c   1.000
_cell.angle_alpha   90.00
_cell.angle_beta   90.00
_cell.angle_gamma   90.00
#
_symmetry.space_group_name_H-M   'P 1'
#
loop_
_entity.id
_entity.type
_entity.pdbx_description
1 polymer ?
#
loop_
_entity_poly.entity_id
_entity_poly.type
_entity_poly.pdbx_seq_one_letter_code
_entity_poly.pdbx_strand_id
1 'polypeptide(L)'
;MNNHPLHPGYQHFSQLPLSMRVLYSSALCILGLGYLFALINLFFTYAGKDGDPSSVSYEDMVIAYSGSGKDSRIESALRGSMSAMLPKDEVVTIVGWVQKGTPRAAFESDVRPILDKRCMACHDGSNPHLPNLNGYDNLKKVTEKDTGTPLATLVKVSHIHLFGLTFIFLLVASIFSHAYLRPVWLKCAIVALPFLCIAVDVLSWYVTKYYHPFAYVVMAAGGVTGMCFGFMFFVSMWQMWLGKTPKPVEERASAGELANVG
;
A
#
# COMPACT_ATOMS: atom_id res chain seq x y z
N MET A 1 -22.43 -14.16 -29.85
CA MET A 1 -21.10 -13.63 -29.51
C MET A 1 -20.89 -12.42 -30.42
N ASN A 2 -20.89 -11.20 -29.85
CA ASN A 2 -20.80 -9.97 -30.65
C ASN A 2 -19.40 -9.81 -31.23
N ASN A 3 -19.25 -10.18 -32.52
CA ASN A 3 -18.05 -9.91 -33.31
C ASN A 3 -18.02 -8.42 -33.73
N HIS A 4 -17.94 -7.49 -32.77
CA HIS A 4 -17.62 -6.13 -33.15
C HIS A 4 -16.17 -6.09 -33.65
N PRO A 5 -15.94 -5.47 -34.83
CA PRO A 5 -14.60 -5.35 -35.40
C PRO A 5 -13.67 -4.61 -34.41
N LEU A 6 -12.38 -4.89 -34.49
CA LEU A 6 -11.38 -4.19 -33.69
C LEU A 6 -11.35 -2.71 -34.09
N HIS A 7 -11.27 -1.83 -33.10
CA HIS A 7 -11.12 -0.38 -33.35
C HIS A 7 -9.86 -0.12 -34.22
N PRO A 8 -9.90 0.73 -35.25
CA PRO A 8 -8.76 0.98 -36.14
C PRO A 8 -7.45 1.35 -35.41
N GLY A 9 -7.54 2.12 -34.32
CA GLY A 9 -6.39 2.50 -33.51
C GLY A 9 -5.91 1.45 -32.48
N TYR A 10 -6.55 0.27 -32.42
CA TYR A 10 -6.10 -0.77 -31.49
C TYR A 10 -4.89 -1.52 -32.06
N GLN A 11 -3.81 -1.60 -31.28
CA GLN A 11 -2.61 -2.37 -31.59
C GLN A 11 -2.41 -3.43 -30.49
N HIS A 12 -2.30 -4.69 -30.90
CA HIS A 12 -1.95 -5.79 -30.01
C HIS A 12 -0.44 -5.86 -29.79
N PHE A 13 0.01 -6.46 -28.70
CA PHE A 13 1.44 -6.63 -28.39
C PHE A 13 2.25 -7.28 -29.50
N SER A 14 1.67 -8.23 -30.26
CA SER A 14 2.34 -8.88 -31.40
C SER A 14 2.67 -7.94 -32.55
N GLN A 15 1.97 -6.81 -32.65
CA GLN A 15 2.16 -5.78 -33.69
C GLN A 15 3.17 -4.68 -33.24
N LEU A 16 3.61 -4.71 -31.99
CA LEU A 16 4.58 -3.76 -31.48
C LEU A 16 6.02 -4.17 -31.81
N PRO A 17 6.91 -3.22 -32.14
CA PRO A 17 8.31 -3.51 -32.32
C PRO A 17 8.95 -4.09 -31.05
N LEU A 18 10.00 -4.89 -31.22
CA LEU A 18 10.67 -5.58 -30.11
C LEU A 18 11.12 -4.60 -29.02
N SER A 19 11.64 -3.42 -29.40
CA SER A 19 12.08 -2.39 -28.45
C SER A 19 10.96 -1.92 -27.52
N MET A 20 9.74 -1.76 -28.03
CA MET A 20 8.57 -1.39 -27.19
C MET A 20 8.16 -2.50 -26.26
N ARG A 21 8.20 -3.75 -26.73
CA ARG A 21 7.91 -4.92 -25.87
C ARG A 21 8.94 -5.06 -24.75
N VAL A 22 10.22 -4.83 -25.04
CA VAL A 22 11.29 -4.81 -24.03
C VAL A 22 11.08 -3.67 -23.04
N LEU A 23 10.79 -2.46 -23.52
CA LEU A 23 10.52 -1.29 -22.66
C LEU A 23 9.35 -1.57 -21.69
N TYR A 24 8.23 -2.07 -22.20
CA TYR A 24 7.04 -2.36 -21.39
C TYR A 24 7.29 -3.46 -20.38
N SER A 25 8.00 -4.53 -20.76
CA SER A 25 8.36 -5.60 -19.85
C SER A 25 9.27 -5.11 -18.73
N SER A 26 10.30 -4.31 -19.06
CA SER A 26 11.21 -3.74 -18.07
C SER A 26 10.47 -2.84 -17.08
N ALA A 27 9.59 -1.96 -17.59
CA ALA A 27 8.76 -1.10 -16.75
C ALA A 27 7.85 -1.91 -15.82
N LEU A 28 7.14 -2.91 -16.36
CA LEU A 28 6.26 -3.79 -15.58
C LEU A 28 7.04 -4.56 -14.50
N CYS A 29 8.22 -5.10 -14.82
CA CYS A 29 9.03 -5.83 -13.83
C CYS A 29 9.45 -4.93 -12.65
N ILE A 30 9.90 -3.69 -12.92
CA ILE A 30 10.28 -2.75 -11.86
C ILE A 30 9.07 -2.29 -11.05
N LEU A 31 7.94 -2.00 -11.72
CA LEU A 31 6.69 -1.66 -11.03
C LEU A 31 6.17 -2.83 -10.19
N GLY A 32 6.25 -4.06 -10.71
CA GLY A 32 5.87 -5.26 -9.98
C GLY A 32 6.72 -5.48 -8.72
N LEU A 33 8.04 -5.28 -8.85
CA LEU A 33 8.95 -5.33 -7.70
C LEU A 33 8.62 -4.24 -6.68
N GLY A 34 8.39 -3.00 -7.12
CA GLY A 34 7.97 -1.90 -6.26
C GLY A 34 6.65 -2.18 -5.54
N TYR A 35 5.68 -2.79 -6.25
CA TYR A 35 4.41 -3.20 -5.66
C TYR A 35 4.57 -4.29 -4.60
N LEU A 36 5.45 -5.27 -4.84
CA LEU A 36 5.78 -6.30 -3.84
C LEU A 36 6.35 -5.67 -2.57
N PHE A 37 7.32 -4.74 -2.69
CA PHE A 37 7.85 -4.04 -1.53
C PHE A 37 6.81 -3.17 -0.83
N ALA A 38 5.85 -2.60 -1.56
CA ALA A 38 4.74 -1.85 -0.97
C ALA A 38 3.84 -2.76 -0.12
N LEU A 39 3.54 -3.99 -0.57
CA LEU A 39 2.79 -4.98 0.22
C LEU A 39 3.54 -5.42 1.48
N ILE A 40 4.85 -5.65 1.37
CA ILE A 40 5.71 -5.99 2.51
C ILE A 40 5.71 -4.83 3.52
N ASN A 41 5.88 -3.60 3.04
CA ASN A 41 5.83 -2.41 3.90
C ASN A 41 4.46 -2.22 4.57
N LEU A 42 3.36 -2.49 3.85
CA LEU A 42 2.02 -2.46 4.41
C LEU A 42 1.90 -3.46 5.57
N PHE A 43 2.36 -4.69 5.37
CA PHE A 43 2.36 -5.70 6.42
C PHE A 43 3.12 -5.22 7.66
N PHE A 44 4.38 -4.79 7.52
CA PHE A 44 5.17 -4.32 8.66
C PHE A 44 4.63 -3.04 9.32
N THR A 45 3.86 -2.24 8.59
CA THR A 45 3.29 -1.00 9.14
C THR A 45 2.02 -1.25 9.96
N TYR A 46 1.22 -2.23 9.54
CA TYR A 46 -0.13 -2.42 10.10
C TYR A 46 -0.27 -3.66 10.97
N ALA A 47 0.38 -4.78 10.64
CA ALA A 47 0.24 -6.02 11.39
C ALA A 47 0.69 -5.89 12.85
N GLY A 48 -0.07 -6.48 13.75
CA GLY A 48 0.25 -6.59 15.17
C GLY A 48 -0.12 -5.39 16.02
N LYS A 49 -0.87 -4.42 15.50
CA LYS A 49 -1.39 -3.31 16.33
C LYS A 49 -2.43 -3.79 17.35
N ASP A 50 -3.16 -4.84 17.03
CA ASP A 50 -4.11 -5.55 17.92
C ASP A 50 -3.42 -6.53 18.89
N GLY A 51 -2.12 -6.80 18.69
CA GLY A 51 -1.29 -7.71 19.48
C GLY A 51 -1.01 -9.06 18.81
N ASP A 52 -1.59 -9.33 17.63
CA ASP A 52 -1.28 -10.52 16.80
C ASP A 52 -0.49 -10.12 15.54
N PRO A 53 0.84 -10.32 15.48
CA PRO A 53 1.68 -9.92 14.37
C PRO A 53 1.59 -10.84 13.14
N SER A 54 0.75 -11.89 13.18
CA SER A 54 0.69 -12.91 12.12
C SER A 54 -0.04 -12.44 10.86
N SER A 55 -0.92 -11.44 10.98
CA SER A 55 -1.75 -10.93 9.88
C SER A 55 -2.08 -9.45 10.06
N VAL A 56 -2.58 -8.85 8.97
CA VAL A 56 -3.20 -7.51 9.05
C VAL A 56 -4.70 -7.71 9.24
N SER A 57 -5.18 -7.36 10.42
CA SER A 57 -6.57 -7.54 10.82
C SER A 57 -7.41 -6.27 10.62
N TYR A 58 -8.73 -6.41 10.76
CA TYR A 58 -9.65 -5.28 10.84
C TYR A 58 -9.30 -4.35 12.02
N GLU A 59 -8.99 -4.93 13.18
CA GLU A 59 -8.63 -4.19 14.39
C GLU A 59 -7.33 -3.39 14.19
N ASP A 60 -6.34 -3.97 13.51
CA ASP A 60 -5.11 -3.25 13.15
C ASP A 60 -5.41 -1.98 12.35
N MET A 61 -6.32 -2.07 11.38
CA MET A 61 -6.71 -0.92 10.56
C MET A 61 -7.47 0.12 11.39
N VAL A 62 -8.37 -0.30 12.26
CA VAL A 62 -9.08 0.60 13.19
C VAL A 62 -8.08 1.32 14.08
N ILE A 63 -7.16 0.60 14.73
CA ILE A 63 -6.14 1.18 15.61
C ILE A 63 -5.23 2.14 14.84
N ALA A 64 -4.84 1.79 13.62
CA ALA A 64 -3.99 2.65 12.79
C ALA A 64 -4.59 4.04 12.52
N TYR A 65 -5.89 4.11 12.24
CA TYR A 65 -6.55 5.37 11.87
C TYR A 65 -7.19 6.10 13.04
N SER A 66 -7.85 5.39 13.96
CA SER A 66 -8.57 5.99 15.10
C SER A 66 -7.85 5.89 16.44
N GLY A 67 -6.77 5.09 16.51
CA GLY A 67 -6.08 4.75 17.75
C GLY A 67 -6.74 3.63 18.52
N SER A 68 -6.02 3.07 19.48
CA SER A 68 -6.54 1.99 20.36
C SER A 68 -7.66 2.46 21.29
N GLY A 69 -7.77 3.78 21.48
CA GLY A 69 -8.73 4.38 22.38
C GLY A 69 -8.46 4.12 23.89
N LYS A 70 -7.65 3.13 24.20
CA LYS A 70 -7.33 2.69 25.57
C LYS A 70 -5.86 2.91 25.92
N ASP A 71 -4.97 2.63 24.97
CA ASP A 71 -3.53 2.68 25.15
C ASP A 71 -2.94 4.06 24.80
N SER A 72 -1.79 4.35 25.34
CA SER A 72 -0.97 5.49 24.91
C SER A 72 -0.26 5.18 23.59
N ARG A 73 0.27 6.22 22.94
CA ARG A 73 1.04 6.07 21.68
C ARG A 73 2.24 5.13 21.84
N ILE A 74 2.93 5.21 22.98
CA ILE A 74 4.08 4.35 23.24
C ILE A 74 3.64 2.90 23.47
N GLU A 75 2.53 2.65 24.16
CA GLU A 75 1.99 1.29 24.35
C GLU A 75 1.60 0.66 23.02
N SER A 76 0.88 1.41 22.18
CA SER A 76 0.52 0.95 20.81
C SER A 76 1.76 0.66 19.96
N ALA A 77 2.81 1.49 20.03
CA ALA A 77 4.05 1.26 19.30
C ALA A 77 4.80 0.01 19.79
N LEU A 78 4.87 -0.18 21.10
CA LEU A 78 5.55 -1.33 21.73
C LEU A 78 4.84 -2.67 21.45
N ARG A 79 3.53 -2.66 21.24
CA ARG A 79 2.77 -3.85 20.81
C ARG A 79 2.87 -4.10 19.31
N GLY A 80 2.98 -3.04 18.49
CA GLY A 80 3.03 -3.08 17.03
C GLY A 80 4.45 -2.96 16.47
N SER A 81 4.74 -1.87 15.79
CA SER A 81 5.97 -1.67 14.99
C SER A 81 7.28 -1.80 15.76
N MET A 82 7.27 -1.59 17.08
CA MET A 82 8.46 -1.69 17.95
C MET A 82 8.50 -3.00 18.74
N SER A 83 7.55 -3.90 18.57
CA SER A 83 7.43 -5.14 19.35
C SER A 83 8.66 -6.05 19.26
N ALA A 84 9.34 -6.09 18.11
CA ALA A 84 10.55 -6.88 17.90
C ALA A 84 11.82 -6.24 18.48
N MET A 85 11.77 -4.97 18.92
CA MET A 85 12.94 -4.20 19.35
C MET A 85 13.24 -4.34 20.84
N LEU A 86 12.26 -4.76 21.65
CA LEU A 86 12.36 -4.89 23.10
C LEU A 86 12.00 -6.29 23.58
N PRO A 87 12.71 -6.83 24.59
CA PRO A 87 12.28 -7.98 25.37
C PRO A 87 10.96 -7.69 26.10
N LYS A 88 10.14 -8.72 26.32
CA LYS A 88 8.81 -8.56 26.91
C LYS A 88 8.81 -7.98 28.32
N ASP A 89 9.82 -8.27 29.13
CA ASP A 89 10.03 -7.73 30.48
C ASP A 89 10.32 -6.21 30.45
N GLU A 90 11.13 -5.74 29.49
CA GLU A 90 11.39 -4.32 29.30
C GLU A 90 10.13 -3.59 28.83
N VAL A 91 9.31 -4.22 27.97
CA VAL A 91 8.00 -3.68 27.54
C VAL A 91 7.05 -3.56 28.74
N VAL A 92 6.95 -4.59 29.57
CA VAL A 92 6.11 -4.56 30.79
C VAL A 92 6.52 -3.44 31.74
N THR A 93 7.82 -3.18 31.86
CA THR A 93 8.35 -2.10 32.70
C THR A 93 7.89 -0.73 32.20
N ILE A 94 8.02 -0.46 30.90
CA ILE A 94 7.61 0.83 30.30
C ILE A 94 6.09 0.99 30.38
N VAL A 95 5.32 -0.03 30.02
CA VAL A 95 3.85 0.00 30.08
C VAL A 95 3.37 0.20 31.52
N GLY A 96 3.94 -0.51 32.49
CA GLY A 96 3.63 -0.34 33.90
C GLY A 96 3.94 1.05 34.42
N TRP A 97 5.01 1.70 33.93
CA TRP A 97 5.33 3.08 34.26
C TRP A 97 4.28 4.06 33.68
N VAL A 98 3.85 3.86 32.44
CA VAL A 98 2.79 4.68 31.82
C VAL A 98 1.48 4.55 32.63
N GLN A 99 1.05 3.32 32.94
CA GLN A 99 -0.19 3.04 33.68
C GLN A 99 -0.19 3.58 35.11
N LYS A 100 0.98 3.77 35.72
CA LYS A 100 1.14 4.39 37.04
C LYS A 100 1.17 5.93 37.00
N GLY A 101 0.88 6.54 35.84
CA GLY A 101 0.83 7.99 35.69
C GLY A 101 2.20 8.65 35.48
N THR A 102 3.15 7.93 34.93
CA THR A 102 4.48 8.46 34.53
C THR A 102 5.29 9.12 35.65
N PRO A 103 5.48 8.48 36.82
CA PRO A 103 6.23 9.09 37.93
C PRO A 103 7.68 9.33 37.53
N ARG A 104 8.19 10.58 37.78
CA ARG A 104 9.53 11.02 37.35
C ARG A 104 10.65 10.21 37.99
N ALA A 105 10.49 9.85 39.27
CA ALA A 105 11.49 9.04 39.96
C ALA A 105 11.68 7.67 39.29
N ALA A 106 10.58 6.96 38.98
CA ALA A 106 10.64 5.68 38.29
C ALA A 106 11.08 5.80 36.82
N PHE A 107 10.94 6.97 36.20
CA PHE A 107 11.55 7.21 34.88
C PHE A 107 13.08 7.11 34.95
N GLU A 108 13.71 7.77 35.90
CA GLU A 108 15.17 7.81 35.99
C GLU A 108 15.75 6.44 36.40
N SER A 109 15.06 5.69 37.29
CA SER A 109 15.57 4.38 37.79
C SER A 109 15.29 3.23 36.82
N ASP A 110 14.09 3.16 36.23
CA ASP A 110 13.60 1.95 35.60
C ASP A 110 13.47 2.11 34.06
N VAL A 111 13.00 3.26 33.60
CA VAL A 111 12.65 3.46 32.16
C VAL A 111 13.83 4.00 31.36
N ARG A 112 14.54 4.99 31.90
CA ARG A 112 15.67 5.64 31.20
C ARG A 112 16.76 4.65 30.78
N PRO A 113 17.19 3.68 31.62
CA PRO A 113 18.20 2.70 31.20
C PRO A 113 17.76 1.83 30.01
N ILE A 114 16.45 1.52 29.93
CA ILE A 114 15.88 0.78 28.79
C ILE A 114 15.92 1.65 27.53
N LEU A 115 15.50 2.92 27.63
CA LEU A 115 15.51 3.84 26.48
C LEU A 115 16.93 4.04 25.95
N ASP A 116 17.89 4.31 26.83
CA ASP A 116 19.30 4.55 26.46
C ASP A 116 19.89 3.33 25.72
N LYS A 117 19.54 2.14 26.15
CA LYS A 117 20.02 0.88 25.56
C LYS A 117 19.33 0.50 24.25
N ARG A 118 18.02 0.77 24.11
CA ARG A 118 17.19 0.20 23.04
C ARG A 118 16.68 1.23 22.02
N CYS A 119 16.41 2.44 22.47
CA CYS A 119 15.63 3.40 21.68
C CYS A 119 16.49 4.56 21.14
N MET A 120 17.51 4.97 21.88
CA MET A 120 18.29 6.17 21.53
C MET A 120 19.08 6.05 20.23
N ALA A 121 19.36 4.86 19.73
CA ALA A 121 20.00 4.69 18.41
C ALA A 121 19.18 5.31 17.25
N CYS A 122 17.84 5.39 17.41
CA CYS A 122 16.94 5.91 16.37
C CYS A 122 16.09 7.10 16.86
N HIS A 123 15.83 7.19 18.18
CA HIS A 123 14.90 8.14 18.79
C HIS A 123 15.59 9.23 19.62
N ASP A 124 16.82 9.56 19.30
CA ASP A 124 17.63 10.58 19.98
C ASP A 124 17.23 12.04 19.64
N GLY A 125 16.38 12.21 18.64
CA GLY A 125 15.93 13.51 18.12
C GLY A 125 16.68 13.99 16.88
N SER A 126 17.69 13.27 16.41
CA SER A 126 18.43 13.61 15.18
C SER A 126 17.56 13.40 13.91
N ASN A 127 16.64 12.45 13.93
CA ASN A 127 15.75 12.16 12.84
C ASN A 127 14.38 12.86 13.03
N PRO A 128 14.02 13.86 12.20
CA PRO A 128 12.76 14.58 12.33
C PRO A 128 11.51 13.76 12.00
N HIS A 129 11.68 12.57 11.41
CA HIS A 129 10.58 11.66 11.07
C HIS A 129 10.24 10.67 12.19
N LEU A 130 11.08 10.58 13.22
CA LEU A 130 10.86 9.72 14.37
C LEU A 130 10.56 10.56 15.62
N PRO A 131 9.73 10.09 16.55
CA PRO A 131 9.50 10.77 17.81
C PRO A 131 10.82 10.81 18.61
N ASN A 132 11.18 11.99 19.08
CA ASN A 132 12.28 12.12 20.03
C ASN A 132 11.85 11.57 21.40
N LEU A 133 12.56 10.57 21.91
CA LEU A 133 12.31 9.98 23.22
C LEU A 133 13.38 10.36 24.28
N ASN A 134 14.31 11.23 23.89
CA ASN A 134 15.38 11.65 24.79
C ASN A 134 14.85 12.54 25.92
N GLY A 135 14.88 11.99 27.11
CA GLY A 135 14.47 12.68 28.35
C GLY A 135 12.98 12.56 28.68
N TYR A 136 12.68 12.77 29.95
CA TYR A 136 11.34 12.62 30.53
C TYR A 136 10.24 13.38 29.78
N ASP A 137 10.47 14.65 29.47
CA ASP A 137 9.44 15.52 28.88
C ASP A 137 9.11 15.12 27.44
N ASN A 138 10.07 14.59 26.69
CA ASN A 138 9.86 14.09 25.35
C ASN A 138 9.13 12.72 25.39
N LEU A 139 9.53 11.82 26.27
CA LEU A 139 8.84 10.55 26.46
C LEU A 139 7.40 10.78 26.90
N LYS A 140 7.13 11.72 27.79
CA LYS A 140 5.79 12.05 28.28
C LYS A 140 4.83 12.44 27.14
N LYS A 141 5.30 13.09 26.06
CA LYS A 141 4.46 13.42 24.89
C LYS A 141 3.88 12.21 24.19
N VAL A 142 4.58 11.08 24.23
CA VAL A 142 4.11 9.84 23.60
C VAL A 142 3.33 8.94 24.57
N THR A 143 3.20 9.33 25.85
CA THR A 143 2.29 8.67 26.82
C THR A 143 0.87 9.22 26.75
N GLU A 144 0.62 10.21 25.90
CA GLU A 144 -0.73 10.66 25.60
C GLU A 144 -1.52 9.55 24.92
N LYS A 145 -2.86 9.64 25.07
CA LYS A 145 -3.79 8.67 24.46
C LYS A 145 -3.55 8.55 22.97
N ASP A 146 -3.51 7.30 22.48
CA ASP A 146 -3.40 7.03 21.06
C ASP A 146 -4.73 7.39 20.36
N THR A 147 -4.65 8.36 19.46
CA THR A 147 -5.75 8.83 18.62
C THR A 147 -5.56 8.42 17.16
N GLY A 148 -4.67 7.45 16.91
CA GLY A 148 -4.31 7.00 15.56
C GLY A 148 -3.54 8.03 14.76
N THR A 149 -3.48 7.81 13.47
CA THR A 149 -2.72 8.68 12.54
C THR A 149 -3.26 10.11 12.57
N PRO A 150 -2.41 11.13 12.83
CA PRO A 150 -2.81 12.54 12.82
C PRO A 150 -3.35 12.97 11.45
N LEU A 151 -4.35 13.88 11.43
CA LEU A 151 -4.95 14.38 10.17
C LEU A 151 -3.90 14.99 9.23
N ALA A 152 -2.93 15.75 9.75
CA ALA A 152 -1.87 16.32 8.93
C ALA A 152 -1.02 15.24 8.23
N THR A 153 -0.77 14.12 8.90
CA THR A 153 -0.08 12.96 8.32
C THR A 153 -0.95 12.28 7.26
N LEU A 154 -2.25 12.11 7.53
CA LEU A 154 -3.19 11.56 6.53
C LEU A 154 -3.21 12.42 5.26
N VAL A 155 -3.30 13.76 5.38
CA VAL A 155 -3.28 14.67 4.23
C VAL A 155 -1.98 14.52 3.43
N LYS A 156 -0.82 14.49 4.11
CA LYS A 156 0.48 14.30 3.46
C LYS A 156 0.55 12.97 2.70
N VAL A 157 0.12 11.88 3.34
CA VAL A 157 0.16 10.55 2.73
C VAL A 157 -0.87 10.44 1.60
N SER A 158 -2.06 11.02 1.75
CA SER A 158 -3.09 11.08 0.69
C SER A 158 -2.55 11.75 -0.57
N HIS A 159 -1.88 12.90 -0.42
CA HIS A 159 -1.26 13.60 -1.55
C HIS A 159 -0.29 12.69 -2.32
N ILE A 160 0.61 12.02 -1.59
CA ILE A 160 1.61 11.12 -2.20
C ILE A 160 0.93 9.92 -2.87
N HIS A 161 -0.06 9.29 -2.21
CA HIS A 161 -0.77 8.11 -2.74
C HIS A 161 -1.59 8.45 -3.97
N LEU A 162 -2.36 9.53 -3.95
CA LEU A 162 -3.21 9.92 -5.09
C LEU A 162 -2.37 10.16 -6.35
N PHE A 163 -1.28 10.92 -6.25
CA PHE A 163 -0.41 11.14 -7.41
C PHE A 163 0.37 9.89 -7.79
N GLY A 164 1.05 9.26 -6.84
CA GLY A 164 1.92 8.11 -7.12
C GLY A 164 1.15 6.93 -7.70
N LEU A 165 0.05 6.53 -7.09
CA LEU A 165 -0.77 5.41 -7.58
C LEU A 165 -1.45 5.75 -8.91
N THR A 166 -1.92 7.00 -9.10
CA THR A 166 -2.49 7.41 -10.38
C THR A 166 -1.48 7.26 -11.52
N PHE A 167 -0.23 7.70 -11.35
CA PHE A 167 0.80 7.53 -12.37
C PHE A 167 1.16 6.07 -12.62
N ILE A 168 1.27 5.26 -11.56
CA ILE A 168 1.54 3.83 -11.69
C ILE A 168 0.43 3.16 -12.50
N PHE A 169 -0.83 3.37 -12.11
CA PHE A 169 -1.95 2.74 -12.80
C PHE A 169 -2.19 3.31 -14.22
N LEU A 170 -1.90 4.58 -14.45
CA LEU A 170 -1.92 5.14 -15.80
C LEU A 170 -0.93 4.40 -16.72
N LEU A 171 0.29 4.17 -16.26
CA LEU A 171 1.31 3.46 -17.04
C LEU A 171 0.93 1.98 -17.23
N VAL A 172 0.56 1.27 -16.16
CA VAL A 172 0.18 -0.15 -16.22
C VAL A 172 -1.04 -0.36 -17.11
N ALA A 173 -2.07 0.49 -16.98
CA ALA A 173 -3.28 0.43 -17.78
C ALA A 173 -3.02 0.80 -19.25
N SER A 174 -2.12 1.75 -19.51
CA SER A 174 -1.69 2.08 -20.88
C SER A 174 -1.03 0.88 -21.57
N ILE A 175 -0.13 0.18 -20.87
CA ILE A 175 0.47 -1.06 -21.37
C ILE A 175 -0.60 -2.14 -21.56
N PHE A 176 -1.46 -2.38 -20.56
CA PHE A 176 -2.53 -3.36 -20.63
C PHE A 176 -3.55 -3.06 -21.73
N SER A 177 -3.66 -1.80 -22.17
CA SER A 177 -4.54 -1.42 -23.28
C SER A 177 -4.17 -2.09 -24.62
N HIS A 178 -2.94 -2.59 -24.76
CA HIS A 178 -2.52 -3.42 -25.88
C HIS A 178 -2.94 -4.89 -25.78
N ALA A 179 -3.36 -5.35 -24.58
CA ALA A 179 -3.84 -6.72 -24.41
C ALA A 179 -5.17 -6.95 -25.10
N TYR A 180 -5.35 -8.14 -25.67
CA TYR A 180 -6.64 -8.56 -26.21
C TYR A 180 -7.49 -9.16 -25.09
N LEU A 181 -8.60 -8.52 -24.77
CA LEU A 181 -9.57 -9.01 -23.80
C LEU A 181 -11.00 -8.77 -24.30
N ARG A 182 -11.82 -9.78 -24.26
CA ARG A 182 -13.25 -9.73 -24.59
C ARG A 182 -14.07 -10.27 -23.42
N PRO A 183 -15.22 -9.71 -23.13
CA PRO A 183 -15.83 -8.53 -23.77
C PRO A 183 -15.10 -7.21 -23.40
N VAL A 184 -15.21 -6.21 -24.26
CA VAL A 184 -14.49 -4.92 -24.10
C VAL A 184 -14.88 -4.19 -22.82
N TRP A 185 -16.15 -4.28 -22.39
CA TRP A 185 -16.59 -3.65 -21.15
C TRP A 185 -15.82 -4.16 -19.92
N LEU A 186 -15.48 -5.47 -19.90
CA LEU A 186 -14.67 -6.05 -18.82
C LEU A 186 -13.26 -5.44 -18.79
N LYS A 187 -12.65 -5.25 -19.96
CA LYS A 187 -11.36 -4.55 -20.08
C LYS A 187 -11.43 -3.12 -19.54
N CYS A 188 -12.49 -2.39 -19.95
CA CYS A 188 -12.72 -1.04 -19.45
C CYS A 188 -12.92 -1.01 -17.92
N ALA A 189 -13.67 -1.96 -17.37
CA ALA A 189 -13.86 -2.09 -15.93
C ALA A 189 -12.53 -2.33 -15.20
N ILE A 190 -11.70 -3.26 -15.67
CA ILE A 190 -10.38 -3.56 -15.07
C ILE A 190 -9.46 -2.35 -15.12
N VAL A 191 -9.52 -1.55 -16.17
CA VAL A 191 -8.72 -0.31 -16.31
C VAL A 191 -9.22 0.80 -15.38
N ALA A 192 -10.54 0.98 -15.26
CA ALA A 192 -11.14 2.08 -14.51
C ALA A 192 -11.21 1.82 -13.00
N LEU A 193 -11.42 0.55 -12.61
CA LEU A 193 -11.67 0.15 -11.22
C LEU A 193 -10.55 0.57 -10.24
N PRO A 194 -9.25 0.43 -10.56
CA PRO A 194 -8.19 0.88 -9.66
C PRO A 194 -8.26 2.36 -9.31
N PHE A 195 -8.59 3.22 -10.27
CA PHE A 195 -8.70 4.67 -10.01
C PHE A 195 -9.85 4.99 -9.06
N LEU A 196 -10.98 4.31 -9.21
CA LEU A 196 -12.09 4.41 -8.27
C LEU A 196 -11.69 3.90 -6.89
N CYS A 197 -11.06 2.73 -6.81
CA CYS A 197 -10.62 2.13 -5.56
C CYS A 197 -9.58 3.00 -4.83
N ILE A 198 -8.63 3.61 -5.54
CA ILE A 198 -7.65 4.54 -4.95
C ILE A 198 -8.36 5.74 -4.30
N ALA A 199 -9.34 6.33 -4.97
CA ALA A 199 -10.09 7.44 -4.41
C ALA A 199 -10.91 7.02 -3.18
N VAL A 200 -11.62 5.88 -3.27
CA VAL A 200 -12.42 5.32 -2.17
C VAL A 200 -11.54 4.96 -0.99
N ASP A 201 -10.40 4.30 -1.22
CA ASP A 201 -9.43 3.93 -0.18
C ASP A 201 -8.96 5.15 0.61
N VAL A 202 -8.40 6.13 -0.08
CA VAL A 202 -7.86 7.34 0.55
C VAL A 202 -8.93 8.12 1.32
N LEU A 203 -10.14 8.25 0.78
CA LEU A 203 -11.25 8.92 1.49
C LEU A 203 -11.70 8.12 2.72
N SER A 204 -11.67 6.78 2.62
CA SER A 204 -12.05 5.90 3.72
C SER A 204 -11.11 5.98 4.92
N TRP A 205 -9.84 6.37 4.76
CA TRP A 205 -8.93 6.60 5.88
C TRP A 205 -9.45 7.66 6.86
N TYR A 206 -10.01 8.75 6.32
CA TYR A 206 -10.58 9.83 7.12
C TYR A 206 -11.87 9.41 7.80
N VAL A 207 -12.71 8.63 7.09
CA VAL A 207 -13.96 8.15 7.66
C VAL A 207 -13.70 7.10 8.75
N THR A 208 -12.75 6.19 8.54
CA THR A 208 -12.36 5.16 9.51
C THR A 208 -11.94 5.77 10.84
N LYS A 209 -11.34 6.96 10.83
CA LYS A 209 -10.94 7.67 12.05
C LYS A 209 -12.11 7.94 13.01
N TYR A 210 -13.32 8.08 12.48
CA TYR A 210 -14.53 8.39 13.25
C TYR A 210 -15.60 7.30 13.20
N TYR A 211 -15.59 6.47 12.15
CA TYR A 211 -16.54 5.39 11.92
C TYR A 211 -15.80 4.12 11.49
N HIS A 212 -15.52 3.27 12.45
CA HIS A 212 -14.64 2.10 12.34
C HIS A 212 -15.00 1.12 11.22
N PRO A 213 -16.30 0.81 10.90
CA PRO A 213 -16.65 -0.10 9.82
C PRO A 213 -16.04 0.23 8.45
N PHE A 214 -15.63 1.48 8.22
CA PHE A 214 -14.93 1.86 6.99
C PHE A 214 -13.53 1.23 6.86
N ALA A 215 -12.97 0.66 7.91
CA ALA A 215 -11.75 -0.16 7.81
C ALA A 215 -11.91 -1.33 6.83
N TYR A 216 -13.09 -1.95 6.75
CA TYR A 216 -13.38 -2.96 5.72
C TYR A 216 -13.33 -2.38 4.30
N VAL A 217 -13.75 -1.13 4.11
CA VAL A 217 -13.69 -0.46 2.80
C VAL A 217 -12.24 -0.21 2.40
N VAL A 218 -11.39 0.23 3.34
CA VAL A 218 -9.94 0.39 3.13
C VAL A 218 -9.32 -0.94 2.69
N MET A 219 -9.58 -2.02 3.44
CA MET A 219 -9.04 -3.35 3.12
C MET A 219 -9.53 -3.86 1.76
N ALA A 220 -10.83 -3.72 1.48
CA ALA A 220 -11.43 -4.17 0.24
C ALA A 220 -10.91 -3.38 -0.97
N ALA A 221 -10.86 -2.04 -0.86
CA ALA A 221 -10.36 -1.18 -1.93
C ALA A 221 -8.89 -1.45 -2.24
N GLY A 222 -8.05 -1.59 -1.21
CA GLY A 222 -6.64 -1.98 -1.37
C GLY A 222 -6.48 -3.36 -2.01
N GLY A 223 -7.25 -4.35 -1.57
CA GLY A 223 -7.25 -5.69 -2.13
C GLY A 223 -7.68 -5.74 -3.61
N VAL A 224 -8.76 -5.03 -3.96
CA VAL A 224 -9.22 -4.93 -5.36
C VAL A 224 -8.17 -4.23 -6.24
N THR A 225 -7.57 -3.16 -5.74
CA THR A 225 -6.49 -2.45 -6.44
C THR A 225 -5.32 -3.39 -6.74
N GLY A 226 -4.90 -4.20 -5.76
CA GLY A 226 -3.86 -5.20 -5.92
C GLY A 226 -4.20 -6.30 -6.92
N MET A 227 -5.44 -6.80 -6.89
CA MET A 227 -5.90 -7.80 -7.87
C MET A 227 -5.92 -7.24 -9.29
N CYS A 228 -6.37 -6.00 -9.49
CA CYS A 228 -6.33 -5.35 -10.80
C CYS A 228 -4.90 -5.16 -11.30
N PHE A 229 -3.97 -4.74 -10.43
CA PHE A 229 -2.56 -4.62 -10.78
C PHE A 229 -1.99 -5.97 -11.24
N GLY A 230 -2.15 -7.01 -10.42
CA GLY A 230 -1.68 -8.36 -10.74
C GLY A 230 -2.27 -8.89 -12.05
N PHE A 231 -3.58 -8.74 -12.25
CA PHE A 231 -4.23 -9.15 -13.49
C PHE A 231 -3.65 -8.43 -14.72
N MET A 232 -3.56 -7.10 -14.67
CA MET A 232 -2.99 -6.33 -15.78
C MET A 232 -1.53 -6.68 -16.05
N PHE A 233 -0.74 -6.89 -15.00
CA PHE A 233 0.66 -7.30 -15.09
C PHE A 233 0.80 -8.66 -15.78
N PHE A 234 0.17 -9.70 -15.23
CA PHE A 234 0.34 -11.05 -15.73
C PHE A 234 -0.24 -11.26 -17.15
N VAL A 235 -1.39 -10.69 -17.43
CA VAL A 235 -1.99 -10.77 -18.77
C VAL A 235 -1.14 -10.05 -19.80
N SER A 236 -0.60 -8.85 -19.47
CA SER A 236 0.29 -8.13 -20.38
C SER A 236 1.58 -8.91 -20.66
N MET A 237 2.25 -9.39 -19.63
CA MET A 237 3.49 -10.17 -19.77
C MET A 237 3.24 -11.46 -20.57
N TRP A 238 2.16 -12.17 -20.27
CA TRP A 238 1.82 -13.41 -20.98
C TRP A 238 1.51 -13.16 -22.46
N GLN A 239 0.69 -12.17 -22.79
CA GLN A 239 0.35 -11.88 -24.19
C GLN A 239 1.53 -11.28 -24.99
N MET A 240 2.44 -10.60 -24.32
CA MET A 240 3.64 -10.04 -24.94
C MET A 240 4.63 -11.11 -25.44
N TRP A 241 4.77 -12.21 -24.68
CA TRP A 241 5.86 -13.16 -24.90
C TRP A 241 5.43 -14.61 -25.15
N LEU A 242 4.34 -15.04 -24.55
CA LEU A 242 3.93 -16.45 -24.55
C LEU A 242 2.59 -16.68 -25.26
N GLY A 243 1.72 -15.67 -25.31
CA GLY A 243 0.39 -15.77 -25.89
C GLY A 243 0.44 -15.86 -27.41
N LYS A 244 -0.42 -16.73 -27.98
CA LYS A 244 -0.67 -16.73 -29.43
C LYS A 244 -1.41 -15.45 -29.83
N THR A 245 -1.13 -14.94 -31.02
CA THR A 245 -1.86 -13.79 -31.57
C THR A 245 -3.35 -14.18 -31.72
N PRO A 246 -4.27 -13.38 -31.18
CA PRO A 246 -5.70 -13.66 -31.32
C PRO A 246 -6.16 -13.61 -32.77
N LYS A 247 -7.01 -14.57 -33.20
CA LYS A 247 -7.51 -14.67 -34.59
C LYS A 247 -7.99 -13.34 -35.18
N PRO A 248 -8.82 -12.51 -34.48
CA PRO A 248 -9.26 -11.24 -35.07
C PRO A 248 -8.13 -10.25 -35.31
N VAL A 249 -6.98 -10.38 -34.63
CA VAL A 249 -5.79 -9.58 -34.85
C VAL A 249 -5.02 -10.08 -36.08
N GLU A 250 -4.91 -11.39 -36.25
CA GLU A 250 -4.30 -12.03 -37.42
C GLU A 250 -5.08 -11.73 -38.72
N GLU A 251 -6.40 -11.88 -38.67
CA GLU A 251 -7.30 -11.59 -39.80
C GLU A 251 -7.19 -10.12 -40.25
N ARG A 252 -7.08 -9.20 -39.31
CA ARG A 252 -6.91 -7.79 -39.63
C ARG A 252 -5.53 -7.48 -40.22
N ALA A 253 -4.47 -8.12 -39.73
CA ALA A 253 -3.12 -7.93 -40.25
C ALA A 253 -3.03 -8.42 -41.70
N SER A 254 -3.57 -9.61 -42.01
CA SER A 254 -3.61 -10.14 -43.37
C SER A 254 -4.46 -9.31 -44.34
N ALA A 255 -5.60 -8.77 -43.89
CA ALA A 255 -6.41 -7.86 -44.72
C ALA A 255 -5.70 -6.54 -45.03
N GLY A 256 -4.92 -6.01 -44.08
CA GLY A 256 -4.10 -4.81 -44.27
C GLY A 256 -2.91 -5.01 -45.23
N GLU A 257 -2.27 -6.19 -45.20
CA GLU A 257 -1.22 -6.56 -46.15
C GLU A 257 -1.76 -6.66 -47.59
N LEU A 258 -2.92 -7.28 -47.77
CA LEU A 258 -3.59 -7.38 -49.09
C LEU A 258 -3.99 -6.00 -49.65
N ALA A 259 -4.38 -5.07 -48.78
CA ALA A 259 -4.73 -3.70 -49.22
C ALA A 259 -3.53 -2.86 -49.61
N ASN A 260 -2.32 -3.20 -49.18
CA ASN A 260 -1.08 -2.47 -49.55
C ASN A 260 -0.36 -3.07 -50.76
N VAL A 261 -0.80 -4.19 -51.31
CA VAL A 261 -0.21 -4.85 -52.48
C VAL A 261 -1.05 -4.65 -53.76
N GLY A 262 -2.23 -4.06 -53.64
CA GLY A 262 -3.11 -3.65 -54.76
C GLY A 262 -3.07 -2.15 -54.99
#